data_ecaa982a7e5e97a00a76be18971d3d4a
#
_entry.id   ecaa982a7e5e97a00a76be18971d3d4a
#
_cell.length_a   1.000
_cell.length_b   1.000
_cell.length_c   1.000
_cell.angle_alpha   90.00
_cell.angle_beta   90.00
_cell.angle_gamma   90.00
#
_symmetry.space_group_name_H-M   'P 1'
#
loop_
_entity.id
_entity.type
_entity.pdbx_description
1 polymer ?
#
loop_
_entity_poly.entity_id
_entity_poly.type
_entity_poly.pdbx_seq_one_letter_code
_entity_poly.pdbx_strand_id
1 'polypeptide(L)'
;STQFTNSVITSNFKYTFINRDKITSKLHGEGGISTSNYIHYEDDNAPSSLTDWFYDLTSSIHFKKKKLHFQFGMKDVGKYFRSPGAQTKRIDYSKSPGLYQQFTNDFIGREVSFSDIINGNAEASFKISETLMAYNAAYSNTNPYGDATPNRRGVYLNLESLDSAETKRGYFKCSFLQESVGTGTLKRRSFILSKLGTNIFLNKYIKLKKTLKVNLGFQNEFTFRGGETYEQINLSSNFIDAGLSFEFIPKLNFLFGTKLWIAKGNENLIIRDEFNNVIDFNAIDINFSETILATGFKYDFDEKNTLTLQYQNFKLQNSSINGIDYGISEFIILYSLFF
;
A
#
# COMPACT_ATOMS: atom_id res chain seq x y z
N SER A 1 16.78 28.68 4.35
CA SER A 1 15.69 27.91 5.00
C SER A 1 14.44 28.03 4.14
N THR A 2 13.74 26.94 3.96
CA THR A 2 12.50 26.88 3.19
C THR A 2 11.33 26.79 4.14
N GLN A 3 10.32 27.61 3.97
CA GLN A 3 9.06 27.50 4.70
C GLN A 3 7.98 26.92 3.76
N PHE A 4 7.30 25.90 4.23
CA PHE A 4 6.20 25.24 3.52
C PHE A 4 4.89 25.39 4.29
N THR A 5 3.84 25.81 3.60
CA THR A 5 2.47 25.79 4.14
C THR A 5 1.56 25.07 3.16
N ASN A 6 0.62 24.28 3.67
CA ASN A 6 -0.34 23.56 2.86
C ASN A 6 -1.74 23.70 3.43
N SER A 7 -2.68 24.05 2.58
CA SER A 7 -4.11 24.16 2.91
C SER A 7 -4.90 23.20 2.05
N VAL A 8 -5.77 22.40 2.65
CA VAL A 8 -6.63 21.45 1.96
C VAL A 8 -8.08 21.70 2.33
N ILE A 9 -8.93 21.88 1.33
CA ILE A 9 -10.37 22.03 1.49
C ILE A 9 -11.02 20.84 0.79
N THR A 10 -11.85 20.08 1.51
CA THR A 10 -12.57 18.93 0.97
C THR A 10 -14.07 19.04 1.20
N SER A 11 -14.83 18.43 0.31
CA SER A 11 -16.27 18.26 0.44
C SER A 11 -16.63 16.84 0.07
N ASN A 12 -17.60 16.27 0.76
CA ASN A 12 -18.13 14.95 0.44
C ASN A 12 -19.66 14.95 0.44
N PHE A 13 -20.22 14.02 -0.31
CA PHE A 13 -21.65 13.75 -0.29
C PHE A 13 -21.90 12.23 -0.31
N LYS A 14 -23.05 11.85 0.23
CA LYS A 14 -23.52 10.48 0.21
C LYS A 14 -25.00 10.45 -0.07
N TYR A 15 -25.39 9.72 -1.10
CA TYR A 15 -26.78 9.57 -1.50
C TYR A 15 -27.16 8.09 -1.56
N THR A 16 -28.33 7.74 -1.02
CA THR A 16 -28.86 6.38 -1.03
C THR A 16 -30.00 6.29 -2.03
N PHE A 17 -29.78 5.58 -3.16
CA PHE A 17 -30.80 5.38 -4.21
C PHE A 17 -31.81 4.31 -3.82
N ILE A 18 -31.32 3.21 -3.25
CA ILE A 18 -32.13 2.04 -2.90
C ILE A 18 -31.79 1.66 -1.47
N ASN A 19 -32.84 1.51 -0.66
CA ASN A 19 -32.70 0.93 0.68
C ASN A 19 -33.89 0.00 0.91
N ARG A 20 -33.71 -1.26 0.49
CA ARG A 20 -34.71 -2.33 0.69
C ARG A 20 -34.13 -3.42 1.59
N ASP A 21 -34.95 -4.33 2.06
CA ASP A 21 -34.54 -5.44 2.97
C ASP A 21 -33.44 -6.31 2.38
N LYS A 22 -33.38 -6.47 1.07
CA LYS A 22 -32.44 -7.36 0.38
C LYS A 22 -31.22 -6.63 -0.18
N ILE A 23 -31.35 -5.33 -0.49
CA ILE A 23 -30.34 -4.57 -1.22
C ILE A 23 -30.29 -3.11 -0.78
N THR A 24 -29.09 -2.59 -0.68
CA THR A 24 -28.86 -1.15 -0.51
C THR A 24 -27.89 -0.68 -1.60
N SER A 25 -28.25 0.42 -2.28
CA SER A 25 -27.38 1.07 -3.27
C SER A 25 -27.12 2.51 -2.87
N LYS A 26 -25.86 2.92 -2.91
CA LYS A 26 -25.41 4.26 -2.51
C LYS A 26 -24.45 4.82 -3.53
N LEU A 27 -24.49 6.14 -3.68
CA LEU A 27 -23.47 6.93 -4.34
C LEU A 27 -22.73 7.75 -3.27
N HIS A 28 -21.44 7.73 -3.33
CA HIS A 28 -20.56 8.54 -2.50
C HIS A 28 -19.63 9.33 -3.42
N GLY A 29 -19.46 10.60 -3.16
CA GLY A 29 -18.50 11.44 -3.85
C GLY A 29 -17.70 12.24 -2.83
N GLU A 30 -16.43 12.37 -3.08
CA GLU A 30 -15.52 13.24 -2.37
C GLU A 30 -14.69 14.03 -3.37
N GLY A 31 -14.44 15.30 -3.07
CA GLY A 31 -13.60 16.15 -3.89
C GLY A 31 -13.00 17.26 -3.07
N GLY A 32 -11.88 17.80 -3.54
CA GLY A 32 -11.21 18.86 -2.82
C GLY A 32 -10.09 19.53 -3.61
N ILE A 33 -9.54 20.56 -3.03
CA ILE A 33 -8.46 21.37 -3.56
C ILE A 33 -7.38 21.48 -2.49
N SER A 34 -6.13 21.36 -2.88
CA SER A 34 -4.97 21.68 -2.05
C SER A 34 -4.22 22.86 -2.63
N THR A 35 -3.76 23.73 -1.77
CA THR A 35 -2.85 24.84 -2.12
C THR A 35 -1.62 24.76 -1.24
N SER A 36 -0.47 24.56 -1.86
CA SER A 36 0.84 24.51 -1.22
C SER A 36 1.63 25.75 -1.56
N ASN A 37 2.10 26.47 -0.56
CA ASN A 37 2.93 27.65 -0.72
C ASN A 37 4.36 27.34 -0.27
N TYR A 38 5.32 27.73 -1.10
CA TYR A 38 6.75 27.58 -0.86
C TYR A 38 7.38 28.95 -0.74
N ILE A 39 8.15 29.18 0.31
CA ILE A 39 8.96 30.38 0.45
C ILE A 39 10.42 29.92 0.32
N HIS A 40 11.01 30.17 -0.84
CA HIS A 40 12.43 29.99 -1.07
C HIS A 40 13.15 31.35 -0.81
N TYR A 41 14.11 31.36 0.11
CA TYR A 41 14.84 32.55 0.43
C TYR A 41 15.98 32.87 -0.55
N GLU A 42 16.27 31.99 -1.50
CA GLU A 42 17.43 32.06 -2.40
C GLU A 42 17.10 31.93 -3.90
N ASP A 43 15.85 31.66 -4.28
CA ASP A 43 15.47 31.50 -5.69
C ASP A 43 14.13 32.19 -5.99
N ASP A 44 14.21 33.39 -6.59
CA ASP A 44 13.04 34.21 -6.97
C ASP A 44 12.20 33.58 -8.12
N ASN A 45 12.69 32.54 -8.80
CA ASN A 45 12.03 31.94 -9.95
C ASN A 45 11.25 30.65 -9.62
N ALA A 46 11.31 30.14 -8.39
CA ALA A 46 10.53 28.97 -8.00
C ALA A 46 9.04 29.34 -7.87
N PRO A 47 8.11 28.46 -8.30
CA PRO A 47 6.68 28.73 -8.14
C PRO A 47 6.34 28.85 -6.67
N SER A 48 5.90 30.05 -6.26
CA SER A 48 5.56 30.37 -4.86
C SER A 48 4.31 29.67 -4.37
N SER A 49 3.49 29.17 -5.26
CA SER A 49 2.23 28.48 -4.93
C SER A 49 1.87 27.44 -5.97
N LEU A 50 1.47 26.26 -5.51
CA LEU A 50 0.94 25.19 -6.34
C LEU A 50 -0.45 24.82 -5.84
N THR A 51 -1.44 24.89 -6.73
CA THR A 51 -2.82 24.49 -6.44
C THR A 51 -3.23 23.35 -7.35
N ASP A 52 -3.84 22.32 -6.79
CA ASP A 52 -4.39 21.20 -7.55
C ASP A 52 -5.58 20.56 -6.83
N TRP A 53 -6.28 19.66 -7.50
CA TRP A 53 -7.57 19.12 -7.07
C TRP A 53 -7.60 17.60 -7.10
N PHE A 54 -8.59 17.03 -6.42
CA PHE A 54 -8.93 15.62 -6.54
C PHE A 54 -10.44 15.42 -6.52
N TYR A 55 -10.88 14.30 -7.09
CA TYR A 55 -12.20 13.72 -6.82
C TYR A 55 -12.13 12.20 -6.76
N ASP A 56 -13.06 11.63 -6.02
CA ASP A 56 -13.38 10.21 -5.99
C ASP A 56 -14.91 10.05 -5.99
N LEU A 57 -15.42 9.30 -6.96
CA LEU A 57 -16.85 9.01 -7.08
C LEU A 57 -17.06 7.51 -7.06
N THR A 58 -17.78 7.02 -6.06
CA THR A 58 -18.01 5.60 -5.80
C THR A 58 -19.49 5.25 -5.80
N SER A 59 -19.88 4.31 -6.64
CA SER A 59 -21.18 3.62 -6.57
C SER A 59 -21.02 2.30 -5.81
N SER A 60 -21.86 2.05 -4.83
CA SER A 60 -21.81 0.82 -4.04
C SER A 60 -23.15 0.12 -3.97
N ILE A 61 -23.12 -1.21 -4.02
CA ILE A 61 -24.27 -2.09 -3.90
C ILE A 61 -23.99 -3.13 -2.82
N HIS A 62 -24.83 -3.17 -1.81
CA HIS A 62 -24.77 -4.16 -0.74
C HIS A 62 -25.94 -5.13 -0.81
N PHE A 63 -25.65 -6.39 -1.07
CA PHE A 63 -26.61 -7.50 -1.05
C PHE A 63 -26.69 -8.07 0.38
N LYS A 64 -27.62 -7.58 1.19
CA LYS A 64 -27.72 -7.88 2.63
C LYS A 64 -27.84 -9.38 2.92
N LYS A 65 -28.66 -10.11 2.17
CA LYS A 65 -28.84 -11.57 2.35
C LYS A 65 -27.60 -12.39 1.98
N LYS A 66 -26.89 -11.99 0.93
CA LYS A 66 -25.68 -12.67 0.47
C LYS A 66 -24.42 -12.15 1.16
N LYS A 67 -24.54 -11.09 1.97
CA LYS A 67 -23.42 -10.41 2.65
C LYS A 67 -22.30 -10.05 1.68
N LEU A 68 -22.69 -9.63 0.47
CA LEU A 68 -21.80 -9.26 -0.60
C LEU A 68 -21.86 -7.74 -0.82
N HIS A 69 -20.69 -7.11 -0.81
CA HIS A 69 -20.52 -5.70 -1.06
C HIS A 69 -19.74 -5.50 -2.35
N PHE A 70 -20.32 -4.79 -3.28
CA PHE A 70 -19.75 -4.42 -4.56
C PHE A 70 -19.56 -2.91 -4.61
N GLN A 71 -18.40 -2.45 -5.04
CA GLN A 71 -18.10 -1.04 -5.25
C GLN A 71 -17.44 -0.85 -6.61
N PHE A 72 -17.91 0.12 -7.34
CA PHE A 72 -17.26 0.62 -8.55
C PHE A 72 -17.01 2.11 -8.37
N GLY A 73 -15.81 2.56 -8.64
CA GLY A 73 -15.46 3.96 -8.48
C GLY A 73 -14.54 4.47 -9.58
N MET A 74 -14.50 5.78 -9.67
CA MET A 74 -13.54 6.51 -10.49
C MET A 74 -12.92 7.64 -9.68
N LYS A 75 -11.63 7.86 -9.91
CA LYS A 75 -10.89 8.92 -9.23
C LYS A 75 -9.96 9.66 -10.17
N ASP A 76 -9.69 10.89 -9.83
CA ASP A 76 -8.61 11.69 -10.42
C ASP A 76 -7.96 12.52 -9.31
N VAL A 77 -6.65 12.36 -9.15
CA VAL A 77 -5.84 13.10 -8.19
C VAL A 77 -4.78 13.86 -8.97
N GLY A 78 -4.83 15.16 -8.92
CA GLY A 78 -3.91 16.04 -9.63
C GLY A 78 -2.46 15.82 -9.25
N LYS A 79 -1.54 16.18 -10.15
CA LYS A 79 -0.10 15.98 -9.99
C LYS A 79 0.47 16.71 -8.77
N TYR A 80 -0.04 17.91 -8.51
CA TYR A 80 0.42 18.79 -7.44
C TYR A 80 -0.47 18.76 -6.20
N PHE A 81 -1.47 17.86 -6.19
CA PHE A 81 -2.31 17.69 -5.02
C PHE A 81 -1.48 17.22 -3.81
N ARG A 82 -1.60 17.92 -2.70
CA ARG A 82 -0.89 17.63 -1.45
C ARG A 82 -1.85 17.58 -0.29
N SER A 83 -1.85 16.45 0.40
CA SER A 83 -2.61 16.25 1.62
C SER A 83 -1.79 15.38 2.58
N PRO A 84 -0.87 15.99 3.37
CA PRO A 84 0.07 15.24 4.20
C PRO A 84 -0.59 14.20 5.12
N GLY A 85 -1.78 14.50 5.63
CA GLY A 85 -2.54 13.58 6.48
C GLY A 85 -3.12 12.37 5.75
N ALA A 86 -3.39 12.48 4.44
CA ALA A 86 -3.96 11.40 3.62
C ALA A 86 -2.92 10.68 2.75
N GLN A 87 -1.80 11.36 2.46
CA GLN A 87 -0.71 10.84 1.64
C GLN A 87 0.37 10.19 2.49
N THR A 88 -0.02 9.22 3.28
CA THR A 88 0.92 8.43 4.06
C THR A 88 1.45 7.30 3.20
N LYS A 89 2.77 7.09 3.24
CA LYS A 89 3.39 5.96 2.57
C LYS A 89 2.89 4.66 3.23
N ARG A 90 2.11 3.90 2.48
CA ARG A 90 1.60 2.61 2.93
C ARG A 90 2.42 1.50 2.27
N ILE A 91 3.38 0.99 2.99
CA ILE A 91 3.94 -0.31 2.64
C ILE A 91 3.16 -1.33 3.44
N ASP A 92 2.62 -2.32 2.78
CA ASP A 92 1.80 -3.37 3.40
C ASP A 92 2.67 -4.37 4.23
N TYR A 93 3.87 -3.95 4.58
CA TYR A 93 4.78 -4.60 5.53
C TYR A 93 4.44 -4.30 6.98
N SER A 94 3.37 -3.56 7.26
CA SER A 94 2.95 -3.22 8.63
C SER A 94 2.71 -4.43 9.53
N LYS A 95 2.77 -5.63 8.96
CA LYS A 95 2.70 -6.92 9.68
C LYS A 95 4.03 -7.63 9.77
N SER A 96 5.10 -7.08 9.20
CA SER A 96 6.46 -7.59 9.40
C SER A 96 7.02 -6.98 10.68
N PRO A 97 7.68 -7.77 11.54
CA PRO A 97 8.33 -7.23 12.72
C PRO A 97 9.35 -6.16 12.34
N GLY A 98 9.55 -5.20 13.24
CA GLY A 98 10.33 -3.98 13.04
C GLY A 98 11.78 -4.12 12.57
N LEU A 99 12.32 -5.34 12.47
CA LEU A 99 13.63 -5.62 11.90
C LEU A 99 13.76 -5.19 10.43
N TYR A 100 12.69 -5.32 9.68
CA TYR A 100 12.65 -4.88 8.29
C TYR A 100 12.96 -3.39 8.13
N GLN A 101 12.58 -2.61 9.12
CA GLN A 101 12.80 -1.16 9.15
C GLN A 101 14.24 -0.78 9.51
N GLN A 102 15.00 -1.68 10.12
CA GLN A 102 16.36 -1.40 10.58
C GLN A 102 17.43 -1.64 9.51
N PHE A 103 17.15 -2.49 8.51
CA PHE A 103 18.13 -2.88 7.49
C PHE A 103 18.03 -2.11 6.18
N THR A 104 16.92 -1.45 5.91
CA THR A 104 16.85 -0.49 4.81
C THR A 104 17.16 0.89 5.38
N ASN A 105 18.35 1.43 5.14
CA ASN A 105 18.67 2.85 5.34
C ASN A 105 17.75 3.78 4.53
N ASP A 106 16.94 3.21 3.68
CA ASP A 106 15.88 3.91 3.02
C ASP A 106 14.70 4.07 3.99
N PHE A 107 14.25 5.29 4.19
CA PHE A 107 12.95 5.61 4.82
C PHE A 107 11.76 5.02 4.04
N ILE A 108 12.02 4.13 3.12
CA ILE A 108 11.10 3.38 2.30
C ILE A 108 10.39 2.39 3.20
N GLY A 109 9.27 2.78 3.77
CA GLY A 109 8.40 1.90 4.54
C GLY A 109 8.28 2.15 6.03
N ARG A 110 9.00 3.11 6.56
CA ARG A 110 8.83 3.56 7.93
C ARG A 110 7.92 4.79 7.97
N GLU A 111 6.89 4.75 8.79
CA GLU A 111 6.17 5.96 9.15
C GLU A 111 7.16 6.92 9.84
N VAL A 112 7.07 8.20 9.51
CA VAL A 112 7.87 9.21 10.19
C VAL A 112 7.40 9.30 11.63
N SER A 113 8.26 8.95 12.56
CA SER A 113 7.95 9.03 13.97
C SER A 113 8.12 10.46 14.49
N PHE A 114 7.43 10.77 15.58
CA PHE A 114 7.63 12.03 16.29
C PHE A 114 9.08 12.24 16.74
N SER A 115 9.79 11.15 17.00
CA SER A 115 11.22 11.15 17.29
C SER A 115 12.09 11.63 16.11
N ASP A 116 11.71 11.29 14.87
CA ASP A 116 12.43 11.76 13.67
C ASP A 116 12.28 13.27 13.49
N ILE A 117 11.12 13.82 13.85
CA ILE A 117 10.84 15.24 13.80
C ILE A 117 11.65 15.97 14.88
N ILE A 118 11.65 15.47 16.12
CA ILE A 118 12.36 16.11 17.26
C ILE A 118 13.87 16.04 17.09
N ASN A 119 14.40 14.92 16.64
CA ASN A 119 15.85 14.73 16.50
C ASN A 119 16.45 15.49 15.32
N GLY A 120 15.62 16.31 14.63
CA GLY A 120 16.11 17.17 13.57
C GLY A 120 16.73 16.40 12.41
N ASN A 121 16.21 15.18 12.11
CA ASN A 121 16.59 14.48 10.92
C ASN A 121 16.08 15.31 9.73
N ALA A 122 16.93 16.25 9.28
CA ALA A 122 16.59 17.28 8.30
C ALA A 122 16.04 16.68 7.02
N GLU A 123 16.51 15.48 6.63
CA GLU A 123 16.01 14.76 5.48
C GLU A 123 14.58 14.25 5.66
N ALA A 124 14.23 13.76 6.84
CA ALA A 124 12.87 13.31 7.13
C ALA A 124 11.91 14.51 7.20
N SER A 125 12.32 15.59 7.85
CA SER A 125 11.55 16.85 7.95
C SER A 125 11.32 17.50 6.59
N PHE A 126 12.34 17.57 5.76
CA PHE A 126 12.27 18.13 4.41
C PHE A 126 11.33 17.33 3.51
N LYS A 127 11.45 16.01 3.52
CA LYS A 127 10.59 15.13 2.71
C LYS A 127 9.12 15.14 3.14
N ILE A 128 8.83 15.44 4.39
CA ILE A 128 7.44 15.59 4.88
C ILE A 128 6.82 16.88 4.39
N SER A 129 7.58 17.97 4.41
CA SER A 129 7.06 19.30 4.16
C SER A 129 6.94 19.64 2.68
N GLU A 130 7.96 19.37 1.87
CA GLU A 130 8.00 19.85 0.48
C GLU A 130 7.68 18.77 -0.54
N THR A 131 8.21 17.57 -0.38
CA THR A 131 8.03 16.49 -1.32
C THR A 131 7.43 15.27 -0.64
N LEU A 132 6.71 14.47 -1.42
CA LEU A 132 6.31 13.15 -0.96
C LEU A 132 7.55 12.29 -0.78
N MET A 133 7.56 11.45 0.25
CA MET A 133 8.68 10.54 0.50
C MET A 133 8.93 9.65 -0.72
N ALA A 134 10.20 9.43 -1.05
CA ALA A 134 10.57 8.48 -2.09
C ALA A 134 10.00 7.09 -1.76
N TYR A 135 9.62 6.36 -2.78
CA TYR A 135 9.11 4.99 -2.66
C TYR A 135 9.85 4.07 -3.61
N ASN A 136 9.91 2.79 -3.28
CA ASN A 136 10.42 1.79 -4.19
C ASN A 136 9.25 1.25 -5.04
N ALA A 137 9.32 1.48 -6.34
CA ALA A 137 8.28 1.07 -7.29
C ALA A 137 7.99 -0.44 -7.27
N ALA A 138 8.98 -1.23 -6.90
CA ALA A 138 8.85 -2.67 -6.80
C ALA A 138 7.83 -3.12 -5.76
N TYR A 139 7.62 -2.36 -4.69
CA TYR A 139 6.71 -2.74 -3.61
C TYR A 139 5.29 -2.21 -3.77
N SER A 140 5.15 -0.97 -4.20
CA SER A 140 3.83 -0.37 -4.43
C SER A 140 3.97 0.81 -5.39
N ASN A 141 3.69 0.58 -6.65
CA ASN A 141 3.78 1.61 -7.67
C ASN A 141 2.42 2.22 -8.03
N THR A 142 1.35 1.45 -7.86
CA THR A 142 0.01 1.92 -8.20
C THR A 142 -0.45 3.04 -7.27
N ASN A 143 -0.36 2.81 -5.97
CA ASN A 143 -0.79 3.76 -4.94
C ASN A 143 0.24 3.86 -3.80
N PRO A 144 1.46 4.36 -4.05
CA PRO A 144 2.52 4.39 -3.03
C PRO A 144 2.18 5.23 -1.80
N TYR A 145 1.26 6.18 -1.93
CA TYR A 145 0.79 7.06 -0.85
C TYR A 145 -0.67 6.83 -0.48
N GLY A 146 -1.21 5.65 -0.81
CA GLY A 146 -2.62 5.33 -0.58
C GLY A 146 -3.55 5.94 -1.64
N ASP A 147 -4.82 6.10 -1.29
CA ASP A 147 -5.84 6.51 -2.26
C ASP A 147 -5.67 7.95 -2.76
N ALA A 148 -5.01 8.80 -1.98
CA ALA A 148 -4.66 10.17 -2.33
C ALA A 148 -3.33 10.29 -3.10
N THR A 149 -2.80 9.19 -3.67
CA THR A 149 -1.58 9.23 -4.48
C THR A 149 -1.75 10.21 -5.63
N PRO A 150 -0.89 11.26 -5.75
CA PRO A 150 -1.02 12.26 -6.77
C PRO A 150 -0.69 11.71 -8.16
N ASN A 151 -1.13 12.43 -9.19
CA ASN A 151 -0.93 12.07 -10.60
C ASN A 151 -1.52 10.70 -10.94
N ARG A 152 -2.72 10.40 -10.43
CA ARG A 152 -3.45 9.15 -10.67
C ARG A 152 -4.89 9.42 -11.04
N ARG A 153 -5.29 8.98 -12.25
CA ARG A 153 -6.69 8.98 -12.68
C ARG A 153 -7.10 7.60 -13.18
N GLY A 154 -8.33 7.22 -12.99
CA GLY A 154 -8.86 5.99 -13.53
C GLY A 154 -10.01 5.42 -12.74
N VAL A 155 -10.19 4.11 -12.87
CA VAL A 155 -11.33 3.39 -12.30
C VAL A 155 -10.87 2.25 -11.39
N TYR A 156 -11.74 1.87 -10.47
CA TYR A 156 -11.50 0.74 -9.59
C TYR A 156 -12.78 -0.04 -9.28
N LEU A 157 -12.59 -1.30 -8.94
CA LEU A 157 -13.61 -2.24 -8.57
C LEU A 157 -13.22 -2.94 -7.28
N ASN A 158 -14.12 -2.98 -6.31
CA ASN A 158 -13.96 -3.74 -5.08
C ASN A 158 -15.15 -4.67 -4.89
N LEU A 159 -14.87 -5.93 -4.61
CA LEU A 159 -15.85 -6.93 -4.25
C LEU A 159 -15.46 -7.51 -2.89
N GLU A 160 -16.34 -7.47 -1.91
CA GLU A 160 -16.08 -7.98 -0.59
C GLU A 160 -17.23 -8.90 -0.15
N SER A 161 -16.88 -10.07 0.35
CA SER A 161 -17.79 -10.96 1.05
C SER A 161 -17.62 -10.78 2.56
N LEU A 162 -18.71 -10.50 3.25
CA LEU A 162 -18.73 -10.26 4.69
C LEU A 162 -19.30 -11.49 5.41
N ASP A 163 -18.86 -11.74 6.63
CA ASP A 163 -19.49 -12.71 7.52
C ASP A 163 -20.57 -12.08 8.42
N SER A 164 -21.09 -12.83 9.40
CA SER A 164 -22.13 -12.34 10.32
C SER A 164 -21.67 -11.21 11.24
N ALA A 165 -20.38 -11.12 11.48
CA ALA A 165 -19.74 -10.07 12.28
C ALA A 165 -19.20 -8.92 11.42
N GLU A 166 -19.64 -8.82 10.16
CA GLU A 166 -19.17 -7.84 9.18
C GLU A 166 -17.67 -7.92 8.89
N THR A 167 -17.01 -8.99 9.28
CA THR A 167 -15.61 -9.24 8.95
C THR A 167 -15.49 -9.78 7.52
N LYS A 168 -14.43 -9.39 6.83
CA LYS A 168 -14.18 -9.86 5.47
C LYS A 168 -13.84 -11.33 5.46
N ARG A 169 -14.62 -12.12 4.72
CA ARG A 169 -14.29 -13.52 4.40
C ARG A 169 -13.45 -13.64 3.16
N GLY A 170 -13.73 -12.79 2.18
CA GLY A 170 -12.99 -12.73 0.94
C GLY A 170 -13.13 -11.36 0.31
N TYR A 171 -12.14 -10.98 -0.45
CA TYR A 171 -12.15 -9.73 -1.21
C TYR A 171 -11.45 -9.92 -2.55
N PHE A 172 -11.94 -9.16 -3.51
CA PHE A 172 -11.27 -8.92 -4.78
C PHE A 172 -11.26 -7.42 -5.04
N LYS A 173 -10.08 -6.88 -5.39
CA LYS A 173 -9.90 -5.48 -5.77
C LYS A 173 -9.15 -5.43 -7.08
N CYS A 174 -9.60 -4.58 -7.97
CA CYS A 174 -8.94 -4.32 -9.23
C CYS A 174 -8.97 -2.81 -9.49
N SER A 175 -7.87 -2.25 -9.99
CA SER A 175 -7.85 -0.87 -10.46
C SER A 175 -7.03 -0.75 -11.73
N PHE A 176 -7.49 0.15 -12.59
CA PHE A 176 -6.76 0.63 -13.75
C PHE A 176 -6.60 2.14 -13.60
N LEU A 177 -5.38 2.56 -13.37
CA LEU A 177 -5.03 3.97 -13.18
C LEU A 177 -3.99 4.38 -14.23
N GLN A 178 -3.96 5.66 -14.54
CA GLN A 178 -2.98 6.26 -15.44
C GLN A 178 -2.50 7.59 -14.84
N GLU A 179 -1.30 8.02 -15.17
CA GLU A 179 -0.87 9.38 -14.87
C GLU A 179 -1.78 10.39 -15.55
N SER A 180 -2.17 11.46 -14.82
CA SER A 180 -2.89 12.60 -15.41
C SER A 180 -1.97 13.39 -16.32
N VAL A 181 -0.69 13.53 -15.94
CA VAL A 181 0.37 14.18 -16.70
C VAL A 181 1.60 13.28 -16.73
N GLY A 182 2.23 13.12 -17.89
CA GLY A 182 3.46 12.35 -18.02
C GLY A 182 4.58 12.94 -17.17
N THR A 183 5.37 12.07 -16.59
CA THR A 183 6.48 12.46 -15.71
C THR A 183 7.79 12.42 -16.52
N GLY A 184 8.34 13.60 -16.83
CA GLY A 184 9.56 13.78 -17.62
C GLY A 184 9.39 13.57 -19.14
N THR A 185 8.26 13.07 -19.58
CA THR A 185 7.92 12.78 -20.97
C THR A 185 6.44 13.05 -21.20
N LEU A 186 6.01 13.16 -22.46
CA LEU A 186 4.60 13.27 -22.82
C LEU A 186 3.83 11.94 -22.64
N LYS A 187 4.56 10.81 -22.61
CA LYS A 187 3.98 9.49 -22.40
C LYS A 187 3.58 9.30 -20.94
N ARG A 188 2.41 8.70 -20.74
CA ARG A 188 1.84 8.49 -19.40
C ARG A 188 2.05 7.06 -18.96
N ARG A 189 2.42 6.88 -17.69
CA ARG A 189 2.44 5.55 -17.08
C ARG A 189 1.01 5.08 -16.83
N SER A 190 0.80 3.81 -17.03
CA SER A 190 -0.44 3.11 -16.67
C SER A 190 -0.14 2.08 -15.59
N PHE A 191 -1.06 1.91 -14.66
CA PHE A 191 -0.93 1.09 -13.47
C PHE A 191 -2.14 0.16 -13.37
N ILE A 192 -1.89 -1.11 -13.25
CA ILE A 192 -2.91 -2.13 -13.00
C ILE A 192 -2.62 -2.76 -11.65
N LEU A 193 -3.61 -2.76 -10.76
CA LEU A 193 -3.57 -3.49 -9.50
C LEU A 193 -4.67 -4.54 -9.52
N SER A 194 -4.30 -5.78 -9.19
CA SER A 194 -5.24 -6.86 -8.89
C SER A 194 -4.90 -7.45 -7.54
N LYS A 195 -5.84 -7.46 -6.62
CA LYS A 195 -5.66 -8.00 -5.27
C LYS A 195 -6.83 -8.88 -4.91
N LEU A 196 -6.54 -10.10 -4.46
CA LEU A 196 -7.55 -11.00 -3.95
C LEU A 196 -7.07 -11.65 -2.65
N GLY A 197 -8.00 -11.98 -1.78
CA GLY A 197 -7.67 -12.68 -0.55
C GLY A 197 -8.89 -13.28 0.12
N THR A 198 -8.65 -14.26 0.96
CA THR A 198 -9.71 -14.94 1.69
C THR A 198 -9.24 -15.45 3.04
N ASN A 199 -10.17 -15.42 4.02
CA ASN A 199 -10.04 -16.05 5.32
C ASN A 199 -11.11 -17.12 5.46
N ILE A 200 -10.71 -18.38 5.58
CA ILE A 200 -11.62 -19.51 5.61
C ILE A 200 -11.45 -20.30 6.91
N PHE A 201 -12.55 -20.50 7.62
CA PHE A 201 -12.64 -21.44 8.74
C PHE A 201 -12.99 -22.84 8.19
N LEU A 202 -11.96 -23.60 7.81
CA LEU A 202 -12.13 -24.91 7.20
C LEU A 202 -12.86 -25.93 8.11
N ASN A 203 -12.67 -25.82 9.44
CA ASN A 203 -13.34 -26.68 10.41
C ASN A 203 -14.87 -26.67 10.25
N LYS A 204 -15.47 -25.57 9.80
CA LYS A 204 -16.93 -25.47 9.56
C LYS A 204 -17.39 -26.30 8.36
N TYR A 205 -16.51 -26.52 7.37
CA TYR A 205 -16.82 -27.27 6.15
C TYR A 205 -16.55 -28.76 6.29
N ILE A 206 -15.43 -29.13 6.96
CA ILE A 206 -15.01 -30.53 7.11
C ILE A 206 -15.44 -31.12 8.46
N LYS A 207 -16.32 -30.41 9.20
CA LYS A 207 -16.89 -30.83 10.48
C LYS A 207 -15.83 -31.24 11.53
N LEU A 208 -14.68 -30.58 11.54
CA LEU A 208 -13.67 -30.76 12.57
C LEU A 208 -14.12 -30.09 13.86
N LYS A 209 -13.91 -30.76 14.99
CA LYS A 209 -14.17 -30.19 16.32
C LYS A 209 -13.18 -29.09 16.69
N LYS A 210 -11.96 -29.14 16.15
CA LYS A 210 -10.88 -28.20 16.38
C LYS A 210 -10.90 -27.08 15.35
N THR A 211 -10.50 -25.89 15.75
CA THR A 211 -10.46 -24.72 14.86
C THR A 211 -9.33 -24.90 13.83
N LEU A 212 -9.67 -24.72 12.55
CA LEU A 212 -8.72 -24.70 11.45
C LEU A 212 -9.05 -23.48 10.59
N LYS A 213 -8.15 -22.50 10.61
CA LYS A 213 -8.25 -21.25 9.84
C LYS A 213 -7.16 -21.20 8.80
N VAL A 214 -7.53 -20.87 7.57
CA VAL A 214 -6.61 -20.62 6.45
C VAL A 214 -6.82 -19.19 5.94
N ASN A 215 -5.72 -18.50 5.74
CA ASN A 215 -5.66 -17.19 5.11
C ASN A 215 -4.85 -17.30 3.82
N LEU A 216 -5.38 -16.79 2.72
CA LEU A 216 -4.70 -16.75 1.43
C LEU A 216 -4.84 -15.34 0.86
N GLY A 217 -3.75 -14.81 0.32
CA GLY A 217 -3.71 -13.52 -0.35
C GLY A 217 -2.83 -13.57 -1.60
N PHE A 218 -3.24 -12.81 -2.59
CA PHE A 218 -2.48 -12.55 -3.80
C PHE A 218 -2.66 -11.11 -4.23
N GLN A 219 -1.58 -10.46 -4.61
CA GLN A 219 -1.58 -9.13 -5.20
C GLN A 219 -0.63 -9.11 -6.39
N ASN A 220 -1.10 -8.57 -7.49
CA ASN A 220 -0.27 -8.25 -8.66
C ASN A 220 -0.37 -6.75 -8.93
N GLU A 221 0.76 -6.12 -9.13
CA GLU A 221 0.86 -4.76 -9.65
C GLU A 221 1.65 -4.78 -10.94
N PHE A 222 1.12 -4.13 -11.95
CA PHE A 222 1.76 -3.98 -13.23
C PHE A 222 1.80 -2.51 -13.63
N THR A 223 3.00 -2.01 -13.90
CA THR A 223 3.23 -0.64 -14.39
C THR A 223 3.84 -0.71 -15.77
N PHE A 224 3.29 0.05 -16.69
CA PHE A 224 3.83 0.12 -18.03
C PHE A 224 3.75 1.53 -18.62
N ARG A 225 4.73 1.85 -19.44
CA ARG A 225 4.79 3.04 -20.29
C ARG A 225 5.45 2.65 -21.60
N GLY A 226 4.79 2.98 -22.71
CA GLY A 226 5.37 2.87 -24.04
C GLY A 226 6.14 4.14 -24.42
N GLY A 227 6.71 4.16 -25.60
CA GLY A 227 7.47 5.29 -26.15
C GLY A 227 8.80 4.82 -26.72
N GLU A 228 9.76 5.73 -26.79
CA GLU A 228 11.13 5.40 -27.19
C GLU A 228 11.79 4.47 -26.17
N THR A 229 12.87 3.81 -26.54
CA THR A 229 13.52 2.78 -25.70
C THR A 229 13.86 3.29 -24.30
N TYR A 230 14.32 4.53 -24.19
CA TYR A 230 14.66 5.17 -22.92
C TYR A 230 13.42 5.59 -22.08
N GLU A 231 12.24 5.65 -22.70
CA GLU A 231 11.00 5.99 -22.01
C GLU A 231 10.26 4.76 -21.50
N GLN A 232 10.57 3.58 -22.05
CA GLN A 232 9.79 2.37 -21.77
C GLN A 232 9.92 1.92 -20.32
N ILE A 233 8.78 1.59 -19.72
CA ILE A 233 8.66 0.99 -18.41
C ILE A 233 7.82 -0.27 -18.54
N ASN A 234 8.28 -1.33 -17.91
CA ASN A 234 7.57 -2.59 -17.82
C ASN A 234 7.95 -3.25 -16.48
N LEU A 235 7.16 -3.02 -15.46
CA LEU A 235 7.43 -3.53 -14.12
C LEU A 235 6.25 -4.35 -13.62
N SER A 236 6.52 -5.60 -13.25
CA SER A 236 5.56 -6.50 -12.62
C SER A 236 6.00 -6.83 -11.21
N SER A 237 5.12 -6.66 -10.25
CA SER A 237 5.32 -6.99 -8.84
C SER A 237 4.20 -7.92 -8.36
N ASN A 238 4.58 -9.08 -7.84
CA ASN A 238 3.68 -10.11 -7.36
C ASN A 238 3.93 -10.38 -5.89
N PHE A 239 2.87 -10.38 -5.11
CA PHE A 239 2.88 -10.70 -3.69
C PHE A 239 1.91 -11.83 -3.42
N ILE A 240 2.39 -12.86 -2.73
CA ILE A 240 1.60 -14.03 -2.32
C ILE A 240 1.76 -14.19 -0.82
N ASP A 241 0.67 -14.34 -0.11
CA ASP A 241 0.67 -14.72 1.30
C ASP A 241 -0.23 -15.91 1.57
N ALA A 242 0.24 -16.79 2.45
CA ALA A 242 -0.54 -17.93 2.94
C ALA A 242 -0.30 -18.11 4.43
N GLY A 243 -1.36 -18.36 5.17
CA GLY A 243 -1.31 -18.60 6.61
C GLY A 243 -2.25 -19.72 7.03
N LEU A 244 -1.80 -20.49 8.00
CA LEU A 244 -2.55 -21.56 8.63
C LEU A 244 -2.53 -21.36 10.15
N SER A 245 -3.69 -21.48 10.79
CA SER A 245 -3.81 -21.63 12.23
C SER A 245 -4.63 -22.85 12.55
N PHE A 246 -4.06 -23.77 13.31
CA PHE A 246 -4.68 -25.04 13.69
C PHE A 246 -4.64 -25.22 15.20
N GLU A 247 -5.81 -25.37 15.82
CA GLU A 247 -5.93 -25.70 17.24
C GLU A 247 -5.47 -27.13 17.49
N PHE A 248 -4.24 -27.29 17.97
CA PHE A 248 -3.63 -28.59 18.23
C PHE A 248 -4.23 -29.25 19.47
N ILE A 249 -4.28 -28.50 20.57
CA ILE A 249 -5.01 -28.83 21.81
C ILE A 249 -5.82 -27.60 22.25
N PRO A 250 -6.81 -27.71 23.14
CA PRO A 250 -7.58 -26.56 23.58
C PRO A 250 -6.68 -25.39 24.01
N LYS A 251 -6.95 -24.20 23.46
CA LYS A 251 -6.18 -22.96 23.68
C LYS A 251 -4.77 -22.90 23.08
N LEU A 252 -4.24 -24.00 22.53
CA LEU A 252 -2.94 -24.01 21.86
C LEU A 252 -3.11 -24.15 20.36
N ASN A 253 -2.71 -23.12 19.63
CA ASN A 253 -2.78 -23.07 18.19
C ASN A 253 -1.38 -23.21 17.60
N PHE A 254 -1.21 -24.11 16.63
CA PHE A 254 -0.07 -24.14 15.74
C PHE A 254 -0.29 -23.11 14.64
N LEU A 255 0.76 -22.30 14.38
CA LEU A 255 0.76 -21.25 13.36
C LEU A 255 1.80 -21.58 12.30
N PHE A 256 1.42 -21.40 11.05
CA PHE A 256 2.34 -21.46 9.92
C PHE A 256 1.98 -20.35 8.94
N GLY A 257 2.99 -19.68 8.40
CA GLY A 257 2.78 -18.60 7.44
C GLY A 257 3.94 -18.45 6.48
N THR A 258 3.62 -18.02 5.27
CA THR A 258 4.62 -17.64 4.27
C THR A 258 4.18 -16.41 3.52
N LYS A 259 5.15 -15.59 3.16
CA LYS A 259 4.99 -14.45 2.24
C LYS A 259 6.07 -14.53 1.19
N LEU A 260 5.68 -14.31 -0.05
CA LEU A 260 6.58 -14.27 -1.18
C LEU A 260 6.32 -13.00 -1.96
N TRP A 261 7.37 -12.24 -2.21
CA TRP A 261 7.35 -11.07 -3.06
C TRP A 261 8.33 -11.24 -4.20
N ILE A 262 7.87 -11.02 -5.43
CA ILE A 262 8.70 -11.12 -6.63
C ILE A 262 8.43 -9.88 -7.47
N ALA A 263 9.47 -9.11 -7.76
CA ALA A 263 9.39 -7.97 -8.68
C ALA A 263 10.41 -8.12 -9.81
N LYS A 264 9.96 -7.89 -11.05
CA LYS A 264 10.77 -8.00 -12.27
C LYS A 264 10.39 -6.93 -13.26
N GLY A 265 11.40 -6.40 -13.94
CA GLY A 265 11.24 -5.42 -15.01
C GLY A 265 12.14 -4.22 -14.83
N ASN A 266 11.67 -3.07 -15.23
CA ASN A 266 12.42 -1.82 -15.12
C ASN A 266 11.53 -0.66 -14.68
N GLU A 267 12.16 0.33 -14.05
CA GLU A 267 11.60 1.64 -13.74
C GLU A 267 12.61 2.70 -14.23
N ASN A 268 12.15 3.91 -14.50
CA ASN A 268 13.01 5.01 -14.94
C ASN A 268 13.04 6.13 -13.93
N LEU A 269 14.22 6.47 -13.45
CA LEU A 269 14.48 7.70 -12.71
C LEU A 269 14.75 8.84 -13.70
N ILE A 270 14.07 9.95 -13.46
CA ILE A 270 14.27 11.16 -14.24
C ILE A 270 15.42 11.93 -13.63
N ILE A 271 16.44 12.20 -14.43
CA ILE A 271 17.57 13.07 -14.05
C ILE A 271 17.23 14.47 -14.49
N ARG A 272 17.36 15.43 -13.59
CA ARG A 272 17.07 16.84 -13.82
C ARG A 272 18.31 17.68 -13.57
N ASP A 273 18.44 18.78 -14.32
CA ASP A 273 19.44 19.80 -14.08
C ASP A 273 19.05 20.72 -12.89
N GLU A 274 19.92 21.65 -12.57
CA GLU A 274 19.71 22.67 -11.52
C GLU A 274 18.49 23.58 -11.79
N PHE A 275 18.06 23.68 -13.06
CA PHE A 275 16.88 24.43 -13.49
C PHE A 275 15.61 23.56 -13.54
N ASN A 276 15.68 22.33 -13.01
CA ASN A 276 14.58 21.37 -13.01
C ASN A 276 14.15 20.87 -14.42
N ASN A 277 14.96 21.06 -15.47
CA ASN A 277 14.73 20.48 -16.77
C ASN A 277 15.13 19.02 -16.79
N VAL A 278 14.39 18.20 -17.53
CA VAL A 278 14.75 16.79 -17.74
C VAL A 278 15.92 16.73 -18.70
N ILE A 279 17.05 16.19 -18.22
CA ILE A 279 18.27 16.03 -19.02
C ILE A 279 18.50 14.56 -19.43
N ASP A 280 18.02 13.60 -18.66
CA ASP A 280 18.22 12.18 -18.96
C ASP A 280 17.22 11.30 -18.22
N PHE A 281 17.19 10.02 -18.59
CA PHE A 281 16.45 8.94 -17.93
C PHE A 281 17.44 7.85 -17.55
N ASN A 282 17.50 7.51 -16.27
CA ASN A 282 18.26 6.38 -15.79
C ASN A 282 17.34 5.19 -15.61
N ALA A 283 17.47 4.19 -16.47
CA ALA A 283 16.74 2.93 -16.34
C ALA A 283 17.32 2.13 -15.16
N ILE A 284 16.44 1.73 -14.26
CA ILE A 284 16.77 0.86 -13.14
C ILE A 284 16.15 -0.50 -13.39
N ASP A 285 17.00 -1.51 -13.58
CA ASP A 285 16.53 -2.88 -13.64
C ASP A 285 16.12 -3.38 -12.26
N ILE A 286 14.96 -4.01 -12.21
CA ILE A 286 14.39 -4.57 -11.00
C ILE A 286 14.25 -6.07 -11.19
N ASN A 287 14.96 -6.83 -10.37
CA ASN A 287 14.86 -8.29 -10.34
C ASN A 287 15.17 -8.78 -8.94
N PHE A 288 14.16 -8.79 -8.08
CA PHE A 288 14.35 -9.28 -6.72
C PHE A 288 13.21 -10.19 -6.27
N SER A 289 13.50 -11.00 -5.27
CA SER A 289 12.50 -11.75 -4.52
C SER A 289 12.77 -11.67 -3.02
N GLU A 290 11.69 -11.60 -2.26
CA GLU A 290 11.70 -11.64 -0.81
C GLU A 290 10.80 -12.78 -0.36
N THR A 291 11.27 -13.57 0.59
CA THR A 291 10.52 -14.67 1.16
C THR A 291 10.55 -14.58 2.68
N ILE A 292 9.39 -14.70 3.31
CA ILE A 292 9.26 -14.90 4.75
C ILE A 292 8.58 -16.24 4.96
N LEU A 293 9.19 -17.09 5.77
CA LEU A 293 8.62 -18.32 6.27
C LEU A 293 8.56 -18.23 7.79
N ALA A 294 7.39 -18.43 8.36
CA ALA A 294 7.19 -18.38 9.80
C ALA A 294 6.44 -19.60 10.30
N THR A 295 6.83 -20.10 11.47
CA THR A 295 6.11 -21.14 12.18
C THR A 295 6.13 -20.86 13.68
N GLY A 296 5.12 -21.32 14.39
CA GLY A 296 5.05 -21.03 15.82
C GLY A 296 3.84 -21.65 16.52
N PHE A 297 3.74 -21.30 17.79
CA PHE A 297 2.63 -21.68 18.64
C PHE A 297 2.05 -20.44 19.32
N LYS A 298 0.74 -20.38 19.40
CA LYS A 298 0.00 -19.38 20.14
C LYS A 298 -0.82 -20.04 21.24
N TYR A 299 -0.62 -19.64 22.48
CA TYR A 299 -1.39 -20.10 23.62
C TYR A 299 -2.30 -19.00 24.12
N ASP A 300 -3.60 -19.27 24.18
CA ASP A 300 -4.62 -18.35 24.68
C ASP A 300 -4.90 -18.69 26.16
N PHE A 301 -4.32 -17.93 27.12
CA PHE A 301 -4.58 -18.11 28.55
C PHE A 301 -6.06 -17.88 28.86
N ASP A 302 -6.58 -16.76 28.34
CA ASP A 302 -7.97 -16.35 28.38
C ASP A 302 -8.32 -15.50 27.15
N GLU A 303 -9.50 -14.86 27.14
CA GLU A 303 -9.95 -14.03 26.01
C GLU A 303 -9.08 -12.78 25.78
N LYS A 304 -8.34 -12.36 26.81
CA LYS A 304 -7.54 -11.12 26.80
C LYS A 304 -6.03 -11.34 26.79
N ASN A 305 -5.58 -12.52 27.16
CA ASN A 305 -4.16 -12.80 27.36
C ASN A 305 -3.69 -13.89 26.40
N THR A 306 -2.71 -13.59 25.58
CA THR A 306 -2.12 -14.56 24.64
C THR A 306 -0.61 -14.50 24.65
N LEU A 307 0.02 -15.66 24.50
CA LEU A 307 1.46 -15.81 24.31
C LEU A 307 1.72 -16.48 22.95
N THR A 308 2.52 -15.85 22.13
CA THR A 308 2.95 -16.40 20.84
C THR A 308 4.45 -16.61 20.85
N LEU A 309 4.89 -17.80 20.52
CA LEU A 309 6.28 -18.16 20.25
C LEU A 309 6.38 -18.42 18.74
N GLN A 310 7.24 -17.70 18.06
CA GLN A 310 7.38 -17.77 16.62
C GLN A 310 8.84 -17.81 16.21
N TYR A 311 9.16 -18.71 15.29
CA TYR A 311 10.40 -18.69 14.54
C TYR A 311 10.08 -18.22 13.12
N GLN A 312 10.89 -17.30 12.59
CA GLN A 312 10.79 -16.87 11.21
C GLN A 312 12.15 -16.81 10.52
N ASN A 313 12.11 -17.08 9.23
CA ASN A 313 13.23 -16.93 8.33
C ASN A 313 12.84 -15.95 7.22
N PHE A 314 13.61 -14.90 7.07
CA PHE A 314 13.54 -13.92 6.00
C PHE A 314 14.71 -14.15 5.03
N LYS A 315 14.43 -14.09 3.74
CA LYS A 315 15.43 -14.18 2.69
C LYS A 315 15.13 -13.13 1.61
N LEU A 316 16.12 -12.29 1.32
CA LEU A 316 16.16 -11.38 0.20
C LEU A 316 17.14 -11.90 -0.85
N GLN A 317 16.73 -11.89 -2.11
CA GLN A 317 17.58 -12.11 -3.27
C GLN A 317 17.39 -10.95 -4.23
N ASN A 318 18.45 -10.23 -4.53
CA ASN A 318 18.41 -9.07 -5.43
C ASN A 318 19.50 -9.20 -6.50
N SER A 319 19.09 -9.63 -7.69
CA SER A 319 20.00 -9.80 -8.84
C SER A 319 20.27 -8.51 -9.59
N SER A 320 19.54 -7.42 -9.30
CA SER A 320 19.70 -6.13 -10.00
C SER A 320 20.87 -5.30 -9.47
N ILE A 321 21.31 -5.53 -8.24
CA ILE A 321 22.40 -4.78 -7.59
C ILE A 321 23.42 -5.79 -7.10
N ASN A 322 24.46 -6.06 -7.89
CA ASN A 322 25.65 -6.84 -7.55
C ASN A 322 25.47 -7.87 -6.40
N GLY A 323 24.38 -8.68 -6.47
CA GLY A 323 24.21 -9.86 -5.64
C GLY A 323 24.13 -9.60 -4.13
N ILE A 324 23.35 -8.64 -3.66
CA ILE A 324 23.05 -8.52 -2.24
C ILE A 324 21.98 -9.56 -1.89
N ASP A 325 22.42 -10.79 -1.68
CA ASP A 325 21.59 -11.84 -1.10
C ASP A 325 21.87 -11.87 0.41
N TYR A 326 20.82 -11.76 1.21
CA TYR A 326 20.95 -11.96 2.65
C TYR A 326 19.73 -12.67 3.24
N GLY A 327 19.95 -13.30 4.38
CA GLY A 327 18.89 -13.96 5.12
C GLY A 327 19.02 -13.70 6.61
N ILE A 328 17.89 -13.61 7.28
CA ILE A 328 17.81 -13.41 8.73
C ILE A 328 16.86 -14.45 9.30
N SER A 329 17.28 -15.07 10.39
CA SER A 329 16.44 -15.96 11.19
C SER A 329 16.22 -15.36 12.56
N GLU A 330 14.97 -15.37 13.00
CA GLU A 330 14.57 -14.76 14.26
C GLU A 330 13.70 -15.69 15.08
N PHE A 331 13.83 -15.58 16.38
CA PHE A 331 12.91 -16.14 17.34
C PHE A 331 12.19 -15.01 18.07
N ILE A 332 10.87 -15.00 17.99
CA ILE A 332 10.03 -13.93 18.53
C ILE A 332 9.15 -14.49 19.62
N ILE A 333 9.14 -13.81 20.76
CA ILE A 333 8.20 -14.05 21.86
C ILE A 333 7.30 -12.83 21.96
N LEU A 334 6.01 -13.02 21.76
CA LEU A 334 5.03 -11.94 21.83
C LEU A 334 4.00 -12.27 22.90
N TYR A 335 3.90 -11.45 23.93
CA TYR A 335 2.80 -11.47 24.88
C TYR A 335 1.84 -10.32 24.56
N SER A 336 0.56 -10.65 24.36
CA SER A 336 -0.47 -9.66 24.03
C SER A 336 -1.52 -9.62 25.15
N LEU A 337 -1.80 -8.41 25.61
CA LEU A 337 -2.82 -8.10 26.60
C LEU A 337 -3.86 -7.16 25.97
N PHE A 338 -5.12 -7.58 25.96
CA PHE A 338 -6.26 -6.77 25.48
C PHE A 338 -7.05 -6.24 26.66
N PHE A 339 -7.20 -4.93 26.73
CA PHE A 339 -7.92 -4.22 27.80
C PHE A 339 -9.42 -4.06 27.50
#